data_348bdb3c5ca30fbb266fdb72576b44ce
#
_entry.id   348bdb3c5ca30fbb266fdb72576b44ce
#
_cell.length_a   1.000
_cell.length_b   1.000
_cell.length_c   1.000
_cell.angle_alpha   90.00
_cell.angle_beta   90.00
_cell.angle_gamma   90.00
#
_symmetry.space_group_name_H-M   'P 1'
#
loop_
_entity.id
_entity.type
_entity.pdbx_description
1 polymer ?
#
loop_
_entity_poly.entity_id
_entity_poly.type
_entity_poly.pdbx_seq_one_letter_code
_entity_poly.pdbx_strand_id
1 'polypeptide(L)'
;MSKRSTRNTRGRIIEAAWKLFYRQGYEDTTIEDIIEESGTSRGSFYHYFEGKDALLSSVSYLFDQKYEQLMETMYPDMNRFDQLMYLNRELFAMIENSISLDLLARLYSSQLITRGEKHLLDHNRTYFKVLRRIVLEGQERGELRSDVPVSEMVRVYTMCERALIYDWCLSGGDYSLLQYARSVMPMFFEGFRA
;
A
#
# COMPACT_ATOMS: atom_id res chain seq x y z
N MET A 1 -5.63 -30.68 6.56
CA MET A 1 -5.55 -29.46 7.37
C MET A 1 -4.35 -28.66 6.90
N SER A 2 -4.27 -27.57 6.39
CA SER A 2 -5.18 -26.63 5.84
C SER A 2 -4.37 -25.40 5.38
N LYS A 3 -4.29 -25.12 4.10
CA LYS A 3 -3.72 -23.87 3.52
C LYS A 3 -4.42 -22.61 4.09
N ARG A 4 -5.65 -22.73 4.59
CA ARG A 4 -6.44 -21.62 5.16
C ARG A 4 -5.96 -21.21 6.56
N SER A 5 -5.46 -22.15 7.38
CA SER A 5 -4.91 -21.87 8.73
C SER A 5 -3.55 -21.16 8.67
N THR A 6 -2.69 -21.54 7.72
CA THR A 6 -1.35 -20.98 7.55
C THR A 6 -1.39 -19.55 7.02
N ARG A 7 -2.32 -19.23 6.11
CA ARG A 7 -2.53 -17.88 5.59
C ARG A 7 -3.02 -16.91 6.69
N ASN A 8 -3.80 -17.43 7.63
CA ASN A 8 -4.26 -16.66 8.78
C ASN A 8 -3.12 -16.35 9.78
N THR A 9 -2.19 -17.27 10.04
CA THR A 9 -1.09 -17.06 11.00
C THR A 9 -0.13 -15.96 10.55
N ARG A 10 0.30 -15.97 9.28
CA ARG A 10 1.16 -14.91 8.73
C ARG A 10 0.47 -13.55 8.78
N GLY A 11 -0.81 -13.47 8.42
CA GLY A 11 -1.60 -12.24 8.49
C GLY A 11 -1.71 -11.72 9.91
N ARG A 12 -2.02 -12.58 10.88
CA ARG A 12 -2.10 -12.20 12.30
C ARG A 12 -0.79 -11.61 12.83
N ILE A 13 0.35 -12.19 12.46
CA ILE A 13 1.67 -11.66 12.83
C ILE A 13 1.87 -10.26 12.24
N ILE A 14 1.54 -10.07 10.95
CA ILE A 14 1.65 -8.77 10.28
C ILE A 14 0.75 -7.73 10.97
N GLU A 15 -0.54 -8.02 11.15
CA GLU A 15 -1.51 -7.11 11.77
C GLU A 15 -1.09 -6.72 13.19
N ALA A 16 -0.63 -7.69 13.99
CA ALA A 16 -0.13 -7.45 15.35
C ALA A 16 1.10 -6.55 15.34
N ALA A 17 2.07 -6.83 14.45
CA ALA A 17 3.28 -6.04 14.34
C ALA A 17 2.98 -4.59 13.96
N TRP A 18 2.14 -4.36 12.94
CA TRP A 18 1.79 -3.01 12.49
C TRP A 18 0.98 -2.23 13.52
N LYS A 19 0.08 -2.90 14.27
CA LYS A 19 -0.63 -2.31 15.40
C LYS A 19 0.33 -1.84 16.51
N LEU A 20 1.33 -2.65 16.83
CA LEU A 20 2.36 -2.31 17.81
C LEU A 20 3.28 -1.20 17.32
N PHE A 21 3.75 -1.26 16.07
CA PHE A 21 4.57 -0.22 15.46
C PHE A 21 3.87 1.15 15.48
N TYR A 22 2.57 1.17 15.24
CA TYR A 22 1.78 2.40 15.32
C TYR A 22 1.63 2.90 16.77
N ARG A 23 1.35 1.99 17.71
CA ARG A 23 1.04 2.33 19.10
C ARG A 23 2.26 2.80 19.90
N GLN A 24 3.38 2.11 19.77
CA GLN A 24 4.58 2.32 20.58
C GLN A 24 5.86 2.59 19.79
N GLY A 25 5.78 2.62 18.47
CA GLY A 25 6.93 2.82 17.60
C GLY A 25 7.63 1.52 17.21
N TYR A 26 8.43 1.61 16.13
CA TYR A 26 9.15 0.45 15.59
C TYR A 26 10.26 0.00 16.54
N GLU A 27 11.07 0.94 17.08
CA GLU A 27 12.23 0.61 17.93
C GLU A 27 11.80 -0.08 19.23
N ASP A 28 10.76 0.42 19.88
CA ASP A 28 10.27 -0.07 21.17
C ASP A 28 9.40 -1.33 21.05
N THR A 29 9.14 -1.81 19.84
CA THR A 29 8.41 -3.06 19.61
C THR A 29 9.38 -4.23 19.52
N THR A 30 9.19 -5.24 20.36
CA THR A 30 9.96 -6.48 20.36
C THR A 30 9.27 -7.60 19.60
N ILE A 31 10.01 -8.64 19.20
CA ILE A 31 9.43 -9.85 18.61
C ILE A 31 8.52 -10.57 19.60
N GLU A 32 8.86 -10.52 20.87
CA GLU A 32 8.06 -11.08 21.97
C GLU A 32 6.69 -10.40 22.06
N ASP A 33 6.63 -9.08 21.98
CA ASP A 33 5.37 -8.32 21.96
C ASP A 33 4.50 -8.73 20.77
N ILE A 34 5.13 -8.90 19.59
CA ILE A 34 4.41 -9.31 18.37
C ILE A 34 3.84 -10.73 18.50
N ILE A 35 4.60 -11.65 19.09
CA ILE A 35 4.17 -13.03 19.34
C ILE A 35 2.97 -13.04 20.29
N GLU A 36 3.04 -12.27 21.36
CA GLU A 36 1.96 -12.14 22.35
C GLU A 36 0.70 -11.52 21.71
N GLU A 37 0.83 -10.35 21.09
CA GLU A 37 -0.28 -9.64 20.45
C GLU A 37 -0.95 -10.47 19.35
N SER A 38 -0.16 -11.20 18.54
CA SER A 38 -0.67 -12.06 17.48
C SER A 38 -1.27 -13.38 17.99
N GLY A 39 -0.99 -13.77 19.24
CA GLY A 39 -1.35 -15.07 19.80
C GLY A 39 -0.73 -16.23 19.01
N THR A 40 0.51 -16.06 18.53
CA THR A 40 1.25 -17.09 17.79
C THR A 40 2.39 -17.64 18.63
N SER A 41 3.09 -18.67 18.14
CA SER A 41 4.28 -19.18 18.80
C SER A 41 5.56 -18.54 18.20
N ARG A 42 6.65 -18.55 18.97
CA ARG A 42 7.97 -18.11 18.50
C ARG A 42 8.41 -18.89 17.24
N GLY A 43 8.16 -20.19 17.21
CA GLY A 43 8.43 -21.03 16.03
C GLY A 43 7.61 -20.61 14.82
N SER A 44 6.34 -20.22 15.01
CA SER A 44 5.50 -19.71 13.93
C SER A 44 6.01 -18.37 13.41
N PHE A 45 6.47 -17.48 14.28
CA PHE A 45 7.06 -16.21 13.87
C PHE A 45 8.27 -16.43 12.96
N TYR A 46 9.26 -17.18 13.43
CA TYR A 46 10.50 -17.42 12.69
C TYR A 46 10.33 -18.32 11.44
N HIS A 47 9.22 -19.03 11.35
CA HIS A 47 8.84 -19.72 10.11
C HIS A 47 8.50 -18.75 8.97
N TYR A 48 7.95 -17.57 9.29
CA TYR A 48 7.51 -16.59 8.29
C TYR A 48 8.44 -15.39 8.14
N PHE A 49 9.17 -15.02 9.19
CA PHE A 49 9.97 -13.80 9.25
C PHE A 49 11.31 -14.07 9.94
N GLU A 50 12.39 -13.69 9.29
CA GLU A 50 13.75 -13.82 9.85
C GLU A 50 13.99 -12.89 11.05
N GLY A 51 13.20 -11.82 11.17
CA GLY A 51 13.29 -10.83 12.24
C GLY A 51 12.28 -9.70 12.07
N LYS A 52 12.35 -8.70 12.94
CA LYS A 52 11.47 -7.53 12.94
C LYS A 52 11.57 -6.74 11.63
N ASP A 53 12.77 -6.60 11.06
CA ASP A 53 13.01 -5.88 9.81
C ASP A 53 12.31 -6.51 8.60
N ALA A 54 12.16 -7.83 8.59
CA ALA A 54 11.42 -8.53 7.54
C ALA A 54 9.93 -8.16 7.49
N LEU A 55 9.38 -7.65 8.61
CA LEU A 55 8.01 -7.17 8.69
C LEU A 55 7.79 -5.83 7.97
N LEU A 56 8.83 -5.00 7.79
CA LEU A 56 8.68 -3.73 7.07
C LEU A 56 8.19 -3.96 5.63
N SER A 57 8.66 -5.00 4.96
CA SER A 57 8.19 -5.34 3.62
C SER A 57 6.72 -5.77 3.58
N SER A 58 6.15 -6.16 4.72
CA SER A 58 4.76 -6.62 4.81
C SER A 58 3.72 -5.50 4.78
N VAL A 59 4.12 -4.23 4.79
CA VAL A 59 3.19 -3.10 4.61
C VAL A 59 2.38 -3.24 3.33
N SER A 60 3.00 -3.79 2.30
CA SER A 60 2.34 -4.09 1.03
C SER A 60 1.11 -4.99 1.19
N TYR A 61 1.13 -5.90 2.16
CA TYR A 61 -0.03 -6.74 2.50
C TYR A 61 -1.19 -5.91 3.07
N LEU A 62 -0.90 -4.95 3.96
CA LEU A 62 -1.93 -4.06 4.51
C LEU A 62 -2.56 -3.18 3.42
N PHE A 63 -1.73 -2.67 2.51
CA PHE A 63 -2.22 -1.90 1.37
C PHE A 63 -3.11 -2.75 0.47
N ASP A 64 -2.71 -3.99 0.17
CA ASP A 64 -3.50 -4.90 -0.65
C ASP A 64 -4.83 -5.24 0.00
N GLN A 65 -4.88 -5.48 1.32
CA GLN A 65 -6.13 -5.66 2.07
C GLN A 65 -7.03 -4.42 1.99
N LYS A 66 -6.45 -3.22 2.12
CA LYS A 66 -7.23 -1.98 1.97
C LYS A 66 -7.84 -1.87 0.58
N TYR A 67 -7.09 -2.19 -0.46
CA TYR A 67 -7.60 -2.19 -1.84
C TYR A 67 -8.73 -3.20 -2.04
N GLU A 68 -8.62 -4.41 -1.48
CA GLU A 68 -9.69 -5.42 -1.52
C GLU A 68 -10.97 -4.88 -0.87
N GLN A 69 -10.88 -4.29 0.32
CA GLN A 69 -12.03 -3.67 1.01
C GLN A 69 -12.65 -2.52 0.21
N LEU A 70 -11.82 -1.64 -0.35
CA LEU A 70 -12.31 -0.52 -1.15
C LEU A 70 -13.06 -1.00 -2.40
N MET A 71 -12.57 -2.06 -3.04
CA MET A 71 -13.25 -2.63 -4.22
C MET A 71 -14.62 -3.25 -3.91
N GLU A 72 -14.82 -3.75 -2.68
CA GLU A 72 -16.13 -4.26 -2.23
C GLU A 72 -17.14 -3.15 -1.96
N THR A 73 -16.66 -1.97 -1.54
CA THR A 73 -17.53 -0.84 -1.10
C THR A 73 -17.66 0.28 -2.13
N MET A 74 -16.82 0.27 -3.15
CA MET A 74 -16.82 1.31 -4.18
C MET A 74 -18.05 1.21 -5.09
N TYR A 75 -18.64 2.35 -5.43
CA TYR A 75 -19.80 2.41 -6.32
C TYR A 75 -19.44 1.89 -7.73
N PRO A 76 -20.14 0.87 -8.26
CA PRO A 76 -19.81 0.27 -9.55
C PRO A 76 -19.90 1.23 -10.74
N ASP A 77 -20.81 2.20 -10.66
CA ASP A 77 -21.10 3.17 -11.72
C ASP A 77 -20.22 4.43 -11.67
N MET A 78 -19.30 4.52 -10.69
CA MET A 78 -18.36 5.62 -10.62
C MET A 78 -17.46 5.63 -11.87
N ASN A 79 -17.25 6.82 -12.46
CA ASN A 79 -16.28 7.01 -13.55
C ASN A 79 -14.91 6.47 -13.18
N ARG A 80 -14.21 5.83 -14.10
CA ARG A 80 -12.95 5.12 -13.82
C ARG A 80 -11.80 6.06 -13.44
N PHE A 81 -11.79 7.28 -13.95
CA PHE A 81 -10.88 8.30 -13.45
C PHE A 81 -11.15 8.63 -11.97
N ASP A 82 -12.41 8.83 -11.62
CA ASP A 82 -12.82 9.14 -10.24
C ASP A 82 -12.56 7.95 -9.29
N GLN A 83 -12.65 6.71 -9.79
CA GLN A 83 -12.24 5.53 -9.01
C GLN A 83 -10.75 5.54 -8.68
N LEU A 84 -9.88 5.91 -9.62
CA LEU A 84 -8.45 6.06 -9.36
C LEU A 84 -8.18 7.13 -8.29
N MET A 85 -8.84 8.28 -8.40
CA MET A 85 -8.71 9.37 -7.41
C MET A 85 -9.26 8.96 -6.04
N TYR A 86 -10.36 8.22 -6.01
CA TYR A 86 -10.95 7.67 -4.78
C TYR A 86 -9.98 6.71 -4.08
N LEU A 87 -9.41 5.76 -4.82
CA LEU A 87 -8.44 4.79 -4.27
C LEU A 87 -7.22 5.48 -3.68
N ASN A 88 -6.66 6.47 -4.40
CA ASN A 88 -5.53 7.27 -3.89
C ASN A 88 -5.89 7.98 -2.58
N ARG A 89 -7.04 8.63 -2.54
CA ARG A 89 -7.51 9.35 -1.34
C ARG A 89 -7.62 8.42 -0.13
N GLU A 90 -8.24 7.26 -0.30
CA GLU A 90 -8.46 6.31 0.79
C GLU A 90 -7.15 5.65 1.26
N LEU A 91 -6.22 5.37 0.31
CA LEU A 91 -4.90 4.87 0.64
C LEU A 91 -4.10 5.91 1.44
N PHE A 92 -4.10 7.17 0.99
CA PHE A 92 -3.33 8.22 1.64
C PHE A 92 -3.91 8.61 2.99
N ALA A 93 -5.25 8.58 3.14
CA ALA A 93 -5.88 8.71 4.44
C ALA A 93 -5.45 7.59 5.41
N MET A 94 -5.37 6.35 4.93
CA MET A 94 -4.88 5.23 5.74
C MET A 94 -3.40 5.42 6.13
N ILE A 95 -2.55 5.81 5.18
CA ILE A 95 -1.12 6.05 5.44
C ILE A 95 -0.96 7.13 6.51
N GLU A 96 -1.56 8.30 6.32
CA GLU A 96 -1.44 9.44 7.23
C GLU A 96 -1.96 9.14 8.64
N ASN A 97 -3.03 8.33 8.77
CA ASN A 97 -3.65 8.03 10.06
C ASN A 97 -3.14 6.76 10.75
N SER A 98 -2.44 5.86 10.02
CA SER A 98 -2.15 4.51 10.54
C SER A 98 -0.68 4.10 10.45
N ILE A 99 0.17 4.90 9.79
CA ILE A 99 1.58 4.57 9.62
C ILE A 99 2.42 5.75 10.07
N SER A 100 3.32 5.53 11.05
CA SER A 100 4.23 6.59 11.47
C SER A 100 5.19 6.97 10.35
N LEU A 101 5.56 8.25 10.32
CA LEU A 101 6.49 8.79 9.32
C LEU A 101 7.84 8.06 9.32
N ASP A 102 8.40 7.80 10.52
CA ASP A 102 9.65 7.06 10.67
C ASP A 102 9.57 5.66 10.05
N LEU A 103 8.47 4.96 10.30
CA LEU A 103 8.26 3.62 9.76
C LEU A 103 8.15 3.62 8.23
N LEU A 104 7.48 4.63 7.67
CA LEU A 104 7.34 4.80 6.24
C LEU A 104 8.69 5.14 5.58
N ALA A 105 9.46 6.04 6.19
CA ALA A 105 10.80 6.40 5.73
C ALA A 105 11.75 5.19 5.76
N ARG A 106 11.72 4.36 6.81
CA ARG A 106 12.47 3.09 6.90
C ARG A 106 12.07 2.12 5.81
N LEU A 107 10.78 1.96 5.56
CA LEU A 107 10.28 1.12 4.47
C LEU A 107 10.87 1.57 3.13
N TYR A 108 10.73 2.86 2.78
CA TYR A 108 11.25 3.38 1.51
C TYR A 108 12.77 3.24 1.42
N SER A 109 13.50 3.55 2.47
CA SER A 109 14.95 3.37 2.53
C SER A 109 15.33 1.90 2.31
N SER A 110 14.66 0.97 2.97
CA SER A 110 14.90 -0.47 2.79
C SER A 110 14.71 -0.92 1.34
N GLN A 111 13.65 -0.40 0.67
CA GLN A 111 13.37 -0.73 -0.74
C GLN A 111 14.40 -0.13 -1.71
N LEU A 112 15.06 0.96 -1.36
CA LEU A 112 16.13 1.53 -2.18
C LEU A 112 17.44 0.71 -2.10
N ILE A 113 17.82 0.27 -0.89
CA ILE A 113 19.10 -0.41 -0.65
C ILE A 113 19.03 -1.92 -0.87
N THR A 114 17.86 -2.54 -0.79
CA THR A 114 17.73 -4.00 -0.97
C THR A 114 18.15 -4.44 -2.37
N ARG A 115 18.93 -5.53 -2.43
CA ARG A 115 19.35 -6.17 -3.70
C ARG A 115 18.38 -7.28 -4.15
N GLY A 116 17.44 -7.67 -3.28
CA GLY A 116 16.41 -8.68 -3.54
C GLY A 116 15.16 -8.11 -4.19
N GLU A 117 14.05 -8.81 -4.02
CA GLU A 117 12.74 -8.40 -4.51
C GLU A 117 12.29 -7.08 -3.89
N LYS A 118 11.82 -6.18 -4.75
CA LYS A 118 11.28 -4.89 -4.34
C LYS A 118 9.76 -5.00 -4.25
N HIS A 119 9.25 -5.30 -3.07
CA HIS A 119 7.82 -5.55 -2.84
C HIS A 119 6.91 -4.40 -3.27
N LEU A 120 7.38 -3.15 -3.21
CA LEU A 120 6.62 -2.01 -3.72
C LEU A 120 6.47 -2.00 -5.25
N LEU A 121 7.28 -2.77 -5.97
CA LEU A 121 7.25 -2.90 -7.42
C LEU A 121 6.72 -4.25 -7.90
N ASP A 122 6.27 -5.13 -7.00
CA ASP A 122 5.72 -6.43 -7.38
C ASP A 122 4.37 -6.28 -8.09
N HIS A 123 4.38 -6.49 -9.41
CA HIS A 123 3.21 -6.39 -10.27
C HIS A 123 2.15 -7.49 -10.05
N ASN A 124 2.44 -8.51 -9.24
CA ASN A 124 1.48 -9.57 -8.88
C ASN A 124 0.56 -9.17 -7.72
N ARG A 125 0.85 -8.07 -7.03
CA ARG A 125 0.04 -7.57 -5.93
C ARG A 125 -1.36 -7.16 -6.36
N THR A 126 -2.32 -7.29 -5.44
CA THR A 126 -3.73 -6.85 -5.62
C THR A 126 -3.79 -5.39 -6.07
N TYR A 127 -2.98 -4.52 -5.48
CA TYR A 127 -2.81 -3.12 -5.89
C TYR A 127 -2.68 -2.93 -7.41
N PHE A 128 -1.68 -3.57 -8.03
CA PHE A 128 -1.46 -3.42 -9.48
C PHE A 128 -2.56 -4.09 -10.32
N LYS A 129 -3.16 -5.18 -9.83
CA LYS A 129 -4.27 -5.86 -10.52
C LYS A 129 -5.51 -4.98 -10.56
N VAL A 130 -5.83 -4.32 -9.45
CA VAL A 130 -6.96 -3.39 -9.34
C VAL A 130 -6.76 -2.21 -10.28
N LEU A 131 -5.60 -1.56 -10.24
CA LEU A 131 -5.32 -0.42 -11.10
C LEU A 131 -5.41 -0.77 -12.59
N ARG A 132 -4.80 -1.89 -13.00
CA ARG A 132 -4.89 -2.36 -14.40
C ARG A 132 -6.32 -2.57 -14.85
N ARG A 133 -7.15 -3.18 -13.99
CA ARG A 133 -8.57 -3.42 -14.31
C ARG A 133 -9.32 -2.10 -14.49
N ILE A 134 -9.16 -1.15 -13.57
CA ILE A 134 -9.83 0.15 -13.64
C ILE A 134 -9.41 0.92 -14.90
N VAL A 135 -8.12 0.95 -15.21
CA VAL A 135 -7.61 1.64 -16.39
C VAL A 135 -8.14 1.00 -17.68
N LEU A 136 -8.10 -0.34 -17.77
CA LEU A 136 -8.63 -1.07 -18.93
C LEU A 136 -10.12 -0.78 -19.16
N GLU A 137 -10.93 -0.94 -18.11
CA GLU A 137 -12.36 -0.64 -18.16
C GLU A 137 -12.64 0.84 -18.52
N GLY A 138 -11.79 1.76 -18.03
CA GLY A 138 -11.89 3.19 -18.37
C GLY A 138 -11.63 3.47 -19.85
N GLN A 139 -10.67 2.76 -20.46
CA GLN A 139 -10.40 2.84 -21.88
C GLN A 139 -11.57 2.25 -22.71
N GLU A 140 -12.08 1.08 -22.31
CA GLU A 140 -13.23 0.43 -22.96
C GLU A 140 -14.50 1.28 -22.92
N ARG A 141 -14.68 2.08 -21.87
CA ARG A 141 -15.82 3.00 -21.71
C ARG A 141 -15.63 4.38 -22.36
N GLY A 142 -14.42 4.66 -22.87
CA GLY A 142 -14.10 5.99 -23.39
C GLY A 142 -13.98 7.07 -22.29
N GLU A 143 -13.74 6.69 -21.07
CA GLU A 143 -13.52 7.57 -19.92
C GLU A 143 -12.04 7.94 -19.76
N LEU A 144 -11.16 7.05 -20.22
CA LEU A 144 -9.71 7.23 -20.29
C LEU A 144 -9.24 7.05 -21.74
N ARG A 145 -8.23 7.82 -22.13
CA ARG A 145 -7.67 7.77 -23.49
C ARG A 145 -7.06 6.39 -23.79
N SER A 146 -7.29 5.89 -24.99
CA SER A 146 -6.88 4.55 -25.41
C SER A 146 -5.55 4.51 -26.19
N ASP A 147 -4.98 5.67 -26.52
CA ASP A 147 -3.70 5.79 -27.23
C ASP A 147 -2.47 5.64 -26.31
N VAL A 148 -2.68 5.57 -25.00
CA VAL A 148 -1.65 5.27 -24.00
C VAL A 148 -1.84 3.84 -23.47
N PRO A 149 -0.81 2.99 -23.49
CA PRO A 149 -0.94 1.63 -22.95
C PRO A 149 -1.37 1.60 -21.48
N VAL A 150 -2.23 0.64 -21.11
CA VAL A 150 -2.67 0.40 -19.71
C VAL A 150 -1.49 0.31 -18.75
N SER A 151 -0.42 -0.41 -19.14
CA SER A 151 0.79 -0.57 -18.33
C SER A 151 1.49 0.76 -18.04
N GLU A 152 1.49 1.67 -19.00
CA GLU A 152 2.14 2.98 -18.84
C GLU A 152 1.30 3.90 -17.93
N MET A 153 -0.02 3.94 -18.10
CA MET A 153 -0.89 4.68 -17.19
C MET A 153 -0.74 4.20 -15.74
N VAL A 154 -0.76 2.88 -15.53
CA VAL A 154 -0.56 2.28 -14.19
C VAL A 154 0.82 2.62 -13.64
N ARG A 155 1.86 2.60 -14.48
CA ARG A 155 3.22 2.96 -14.09
C ARG A 155 3.31 4.41 -13.63
N VAL A 156 2.75 5.34 -14.38
CA VAL A 156 2.72 6.78 -14.02
C VAL A 156 1.95 6.98 -12.73
N TYR A 157 0.77 6.37 -12.59
CA TYR A 157 -0.04 6.45 -11.37
C TYR A 157 0.75 6.01 -10.14
N THR A 158 1.30 4.80 -10.17
CA THR A 158 2.03 4.24 -9.04
C THR A 158 3.34 4.98 -8.73
N MET A 159 3.96 5.57 -9.74
CA MET A 159 5.15 6.42 -9.60
C MET A 159 4.80 7.74 -8.91
N CYS A 160 3.70 8.39 -9.29
CA CYS A 160 3.23 9.62 -8.64
C CYS A 160 2.88 9.38 -7.17
N GLU A 161 2.16 8.29 -6.84
CA GLU A 161 1.87 7.95 -5.45
C GLU A 161 3.15 7.78 -4.62
N ARG A 162 4.13 7.04 -5.14
CA ARG A 162 5.41 6.87 -4.44
C ARG A 162 6.19 8.16 -4.30
N ALA A 163 6.16 9.03 -5.31
CA ALA A 163 6.83 10.33 -5.26
C ALA A 163 6.22 11.23 -4.17
N LEU A 164 4.89 11.29 -4.07
CA LEU A 164 4.19 12.06 -3.05
C LEU A 164 4.49 11.55 -1.63
N ILE A 165 4.48 10.23 -1.43
CA ILE A 165 4.83 9.64 -0.13
C ILE A 165 6.29 9.91 0.21
N TYR A 166 7.19 9.80 -0.76
CA TYR A 166 8.62 10.06 -0.55
C TYR A 166 8.86 11.53 -0.17
N ASP A 167 8.24 12.47 -0.89
CA ASP A 167 8.34 13.90 -0.61
C ASP A 167 7.79 14.24 0.78
N TRP A 168 6.65 13.65 1.15
CA TRP A 168 6.07 13.79 2.48
C TRP A 168 7.00 13.29 3.59
N CYS A 169 7.72 12.17 3.35
CA CYS A 169 8.74 11.70 4.28
C CYS A 169 9.94 12.66 4.38
N LEU A 170 10.38 13.23 3.25
CA LEU A 170 11.50 14.19 3.24
C LEU A 170 11.17 15.48 3.98
N SER A 171 9.92 15.96 3.86
CA SER A 171 9.46 17.17 4.54
C SER A 171 9.21 16.96 6.05
N GLY A 172 9.39 15.74 6.56
CA GLY A 172 9.10 15.44 7.96
C GLY A 172 7.61 15.42 8.30
N GLY A 173 6.73 15.28 7.28
CA GLY A 173 5.29 15.25 7.47
C GLY A 173 4.68 16.62 7.81
N ASP A 174 5.28 17.72 7.38
CA ASP A 174 4.90 19.08 7.73
C ASP A 174 3.62 19.57 7.05
N TYR A 175 3.04 18.77 6.15
CA TYR A 175 1.75 19.01 5.50
C TYR A 175 0.87 17.76 5.52
N SER A 176 -0.44 17.93 5.29
CA SER A 176 -1.34 16.78 5.12
C SER A 176 -1.12 16.12 3.76
N LEU A 177 -0.62 14.87 3.77
CA LEU A 177 -0.43 14.05 2.57
C LEU A 177 -1.73 13.89 1.81
N LEU A 178 -2.83 13.60 2.52
CA LEU A 178 -4.17 13.45 1.94
C LEU A 178 -4.64 14.72 1.23
N GLN A 179 -4.53 15.88 1.88
CA GLN A 179 -5.01 17.13 1.29
C GLN A 179 -4.17 17.55 0.09
N TYR A 180 -2.85 17.39 0.18
CA TYR A 180 -1.95 17.71 -0.92
C TYR A 180 -2.20 16.80 -2.13
N ALA A 181 -2.31 15.50 -1.91
CA ALA A 181 -2.59 14.54 -2.98
C ALA A 181 -3.94 14.80 -3.68
N ARG A 182 -4.97 15.23 -2.95
CA ARG A 182 -6.28 15.58 -3.53
C ARG A 182 -6.21 16.69 -4.57
N SER A 183 -5.26 17.62 -4.44
CA SER A 183 -5.03 18.68 -5.43
C SER A 183 -4.07 18.25 -6.54
N VAL A 184 -3.03 17.49 -6.21
CA VAL A 184 -1.92 17.19 -7.10
C VAL A 184 -2.22 15.99 -8.01
N MET A 185 -2.80 14.91 -7.48
CA MET A 185 -3.09 13.71 -8.27
C MET A 185 -3.98 13.98 -9.50
N PRO A 186 -5.10 14.73 -9.39
CA PRO A 186 -5.87 15.07 -10.58
C PRO A 186 -5.05 15.85 -11.62
N MET A 187 -4.17 16.76 -11.20
CA MET A 187 -3.33 17.53 -12.14
C MET A 187 -2.42 16.64 -12.97
N PHE A 188 -1.83 15.60 -12.38
CA PHE A 188 -0.99 14.64 -13.09
C PHE A 188 -1.79 13.73 -14.02
N PHE A 189 -3.05 13.46 -13.67
CA PHE A 189 -3.86 12.46 -14.36
C PHE A 189 -4.89 13.05 -15.32
N GLU A 190 -5.14 14.37 -15.30
CA GLU A 190 -6.09 14.99 -16.24
C GLU A 190 -5.74 14.71 -17.70
N GLY A 191 -4.46 14.63 -18.05
CA GLY A 191 -4.00 14.23 -19.37
C GLY A 191 -4.33 12.79 -19.80
N PHE A 192 -4.85 11.96 -18.89
CA PHE A 192 -5.32 10.60 -19.19
C PHE A 192 -6.84 10.49 -19.40
N ARG A 193 -7.60 11.55 -19.18
CA ARG A 193 -9.02 11.58 -19.58
C ARG A 193 -9.15 11.51 -21.09
N ALA A 194 -10.22 10.88 -21.57
CA ALA A 194 -10.56 10.80 -22.98
C ALA A 194 -11.17 12.11 -23.49
#